data_22cd4129cee080c3c9b9e294b6d8ddea
#
_entry.id   22cd4129cee080c3c9b9e294b6d8ddea
#
_cell.length_a   1.000
_cell.length_b   1.000
_cell.length_c   1.000
_cell.angle_alpha   90.00
_cell.angle_beta   90.00
_cell.angle_gamma   90.00
#
_symmetry.space_group_name_H-M   'P 1'
#
loop_
_entity.id
_entity.type
_entity.pdbx_description
1 polymer ?
#
loop_
_entity_poly.entity_id
_entity_poly.type
_entity_poly.pdbx_seq_one_letter_code
_entity_poly.pdbx_strand_id
1 'polypeptide(L)'
;MYKSSWINHTKARQIPIGETRKPENYGKPGSIRVDSVSHKDVYHINSVDEIAQWEIVFCVPQLSESCMRIALEEILSEYPFIIFNFHSDRGHETINYVVADLLQRLVIKQTKSRSYHSGDNALVETKNGSIIRKNMGWEHIDQSFCDDINLYYKNFFNPYLNFHRPCAYPTIETDERGKKKKVYDLFQTPYEFLKSLPKSKTFLKPGVTFEQLDKIAYSHSDNEFATIMREEERKLFHKIRAKNRQDGSNRKK
;
A
#
# COMPACT_ATOMS: atom_id res chain seq x y z
N MET A 1 -4.01 50.54 -30.76
CA MET A 1 -4.80 49.65 -29.86
C MET A 1 -4.43 48.22 -30.17
N TYR A 2 -3.62 47.57 -29.36
CA TYR A 2 -3.31 46.14 -29.51
C TYR A 2 -4.46 45.33 -28.89
N LYS A 3 -5.15 44.51 -29.72
CA LYS A 3 -6.11 43.52 -29.23
C LYS A 3 -5.32 42.41 -28.54
N SER A 4 -5.48 42.27 -27.24
CA SER A 4 -4.98 41.12 -26.51
C SER A 4 -5.64 39.85 -27.04
N SER A 5 -4.88 38.98 -27.70
CA SER A 5 -5.38 37.65 -28.09
C SER A 5 -5.61 36.84 -26.82
N TRP A 6 -6.85 36.49 -26.53
CA TRP A 6 -7.17 35.54 -25.47
C TRP A 6 -6.66 34.17 -25.92
N ILE A 7 -5.57 33.72 -25.30
CA ILE A 7 -5.11 32.34 -25.45
C ILE A 7 -6.04 31.50 -24.59
N ASN A 8 -6.93 30.75 -25.21
CA ASN A 8 -7.67 29.71 -24.53
C ASN A 8 -6.67 28.68 -24.05
N HIS A 9 -6.41 28.64 -22.75
CA HIS A 9 -5.67 27.54 -22.14
C HIS A 9 -6.43 26.24 -22.42
N THR A 10 -5.92 25.45 -23.35
CA THR A 10 -6.42 24.10 -23.58
C THR A 10 -6.23 23.32 -22.28
N LYS A 11 -7.33 22.88 -21.68
CA LYS A 11 -7.26 21.97 -20.53
C LYS A 11 -6.46 20.75 -20.97
N ALA A 12 -5.44 20.40 -20.19
CA ALA A 12 -4.65 19.19 -20.43
C ALA A 12 -5.61 18.02 -20.68
N ARG A 13 -5.41 17.31 -21.79
CA ARG A 13 -6.27 16.19 -22.18
C ARG A 13 -6.17 15.14 -21.07
N GLN A 14 -7.24 14.90 -20.33
CA GLN A 14 -7.26 13.85 -19.32
C GLN A 14 -7.02 12.52 -20.03
N ILE A 15 -5.96 11.83 -19.65
CA ILE A 15 -5.65 10.50 -20.18
C ILE A 15 -6.81 9.58 -19.75
N PRO A 16 -7.53 8.91 -20.67
CA PRO A 16 -8.66 8.06 -20.33
C PRO A 16 -8.22 6.68 -19.79
N ILE A 17 -7.23 6.69 -18.88
CA ILE A 17 -6.72 5.48 -18.22
C ILE A 17 -7.49 5.27 -16.92
N GLY A 18 -7.94 4.04 -16.71
CA GLY A 18 -8.71 3.65 -15.53
C GLY A 18 -10.14 4.20 -15.54
N GLU A 19 -11.05 3.41 -15.02
CA GLU A 19 -12.46 3.78 -14.89
C GLU A 19 -12.69 4.64 -13.64
N THR A 20 -13.30 5.82 -13.79
CA THR A 20 -13.68 6.66 -12.65
C THR A 20 -14.94 6.10 -12.00
N ARG A 21 -14.84 5.52 -10.81
CA ARG A 21 -15.97 4.92 -10.10
C ARG A 21 -15.72 4.78 -8.60
N LYS A 22 -16.79 4.54 -7.85
CA LYS A 22 -16.65 4.05 -6.48
C LYS A 22 -15.94 2.70 -6.51
N PRO A 23 -14.95 2.48 -5.64
CA PRO A 23 -14.29 1.19 -5.55
C PRO A 23 -15.25 0.07 -5.12
N GLU A 24 -15.06 -1.10 -5.68
CA GLU A 24 -15.87 -2.29 -5.41
C GLU A 24 -14.99 -3.49 -5.09
N ASN A 25 -15.32 -4.19 -4.03
CA ASN A 25 -14.58 -5.38 -3.58
C ASN A 25 -15.37 -6.69 -3.71
N TYR A 26 -16.65 -6.61 -4.06
CA TYR A 26 -17.56 -7.77 -4.20
C TYR A 26 -17.58 -8.70 -2.98
N GLY A 27 -17.23 -8.19 -1.79
CA GLY A 27 -17.18 -8.97 -0.55
C GLY A 27 -16.05 -10.02 -0.49
N LYS A 28 -15.01 -9.92 -1.35
CA LYS A 28 -13.90 -10.86 -1.41
C LYS A 28 -12.54 -10.14 -1.50
N PRO A 29 -11.44 -10.75 -1.02
CA PRO A 29 -10.09 -10.22 -1.18
C PRO A 29 -9.71 -10.09 -2.65
N GLY A 30 -8.81 -9.14 -2.96
CA GLY A 30 -8.28 -8.91 -4.31
C GLY A 30 -8.62 -7.54 -4.91
N SER A 31 -9.32 -6.66 -4.18
CA SER A 31 -9.48 -5.25 -4.54
C SER A 31 -8.56 -4.40 -3.67
N ILE A 32 -7.46 -3.93 -4.26
CA ILE A 32 -6.44 -3.16 -3.54
C ILE A 32 -6.60 -1.65 -3.77
N ARG A 33 -6.34 -0.88 -2.71
CA ARG A 33 -6.18 0.58 -2.71
C ARG A 33 -4.72 0.91 -2.70
N VAL A 34 -4.30 1.79 -3.58
CA VAL A 34 -2.89 2.18 -3.70
C VAL A 34 -2.75 3.68 -3.61
N ASP A 35 -1.76 4.11 -2.85
CA ASP A 35 -1.40 5.50 -2.66
C ASP A 35 0.11 5.65 -2.46
N SER A 36 0.63 6.86 -2.66
CA SER A 36 2.03 7.18 -2.46
C SER A 36 2.23 8.15 -1.29
N VAL A 37 3.23 7.89 -0.47
CA VAL A 37 3.62 8.74 0.65
C VAL A 37 4.98 9.34 0.37
N SER A 38 5.04 10.65 0.16
CA SER A 38 6.32 11.37 0.03
C SER A 38 7.04 11.41 1.37
N HIS A 39 8.32 11.03 1.36
CA HIS A 39 9.22 11.14 2.49
C HIS A 39 10.54 11.78 2.05
N LYS A 40 10.49 13.09 1.79
CA LYS A 40 11.59 13.88 1.24
C LYS A 40 12.09 13.32 -0.09
N ASP A 41 13.25 12.66 -0.13
CA ASP A 41 13.88 12.19 -1.36
C ASP A 41 13.47 10.77 -1.78
N VAL A 42 12.59 10.13 -1.02
CA VAL A 42 12.02 8.82 -1.35
C VAL A 42 10.49 8.84 -1.26
N TYR A 43 9.86 7.86 -1.89
CA TYR A 43 8.40 7.68 -1.86
C TYR A 43 8.08 6.25 -1.43
N HIS A 44 7.13 6.11 -0.52
CA HIS A 44 6.60 4.82 -0.11
C HIS A 44 5.29 4.57 -0.85
N ILE A 45 5.23 3.53 -1.65
CA ILE A 45 4.03 3.08 -2.32
C ILE A 45 3.33 2.11 -1.37
N ASN A 46 2.16 2.48 -0.92
CA ASN A 46 1.35 1.66 -0.01
C ASN A 46 0.17 1.06 -0.77
N SER A 47 -0.05 -0.22 -0.57
CA SER A 47 -1.21 -0.93 -1.12
C SER A 47 -1.91 -1.73 -0.04
N VAL A 48 -3.24 -1.64 0.01
CA VAL A 48 -4.06 -2.28 1.04
C VAL A 48 -5.26 -2.97 0.41
N ASP A 49 -5.45 -4.24 0.67
CA ASP A 49 -6.68 -4.96 0.30
C ASP A 49 -7.87 -4.51 1.16
N GLU A 50 -9.02 -4.28 0.53
CA GLU A 50 -10.20 -3.74 1.20
C GLU A 50 -10.86 -4.71 2.19
N ILE A 51 -10.74 -6.00 1.97
CA ILE A 51 -11.42 -7.03 2.76
C ILE A 51 -10.49 -7.59 3.83
N ALA A 52 -9.34 -8.13 3.40
CA ALA A 52 -8.38 -8.74 4.32
C ALA A 52 -7.52 -7.70 5.06
N GLN A 53 -7.56 -6.42 4.67
CA GLN A 53 -6.62 -5.38 5.13
C GLN A 53 -5.15 -5.78 4.96
N TRP A 54 -4.88 -6.73 4.05
CA TRP A 54 -3.52 -7.12 3.69
C TRP A 54 -2.79 -5.92 3.11
N GLU A 55 -1.62 -5.60 3.65
CA GLU A 55 -0.91 -4.36 3.36
C GLU A 55 0.51 -4.66 2.89
N ILE A 56 0.90 -4.13 1.73
CA ILE A 56 2.25 -4.23 1.18
C ILE A 56 2.78 -2.83 0.91
N VAL A 57 3.97 -2.56 1.42
CA VAL A 57 4.69 -1.30 1.24
C VAL A 57 5.95 -1.54 0.43
N PHE A 58 6.24 -0.63 -0.50
CA PHE A 58 7.46 -0.62 -1.31
C PHE A 58 8.02 0.78 -1.43
N CYS A 59 9.35 0.94 -1.44
CA CYS A 59 10.04 2.23 -1.52
C CYS A 59 10.60 2.46 -2.92
N VAL A 60 10.40 3.67 -3.46
CA VAL A 60 10.98 4.10 -4.74
C VAL A 60 11.70 5.45 -4.59
N PRO A 61 12.77 5.69 -5.38
CA PRO A 61 13.50 6.96 -5.32
C PRO A 61 12.72 8.12 -5.96
N GLN A 62 11.78 7.81 -6.87
CA GLN A 62 10.97 8.80 -7.57
C GLN A 62 9.68 8.18 -8.13
N LEU A 63 8.66 9.00 -8.34
CA LEU A 63 7.38 8.57 -8.92
C LEU A 63 7.42 8.59 -10.46
N SER A 64 8.46 7.97 -11.06
CA SER A 64 8.55 7.79 -12.51
C SER A 64 7.80 6.52 -12.94
N GLU A 65 7.38 6.46 -14.21
CA GLU A 65 6.68 5.30 -14.77
C GLU A 65 7.49 4.01 -14.61
N SER A 66 8.82 4.07 -14.82
CA SER A 66 9.71 2.92 -14.65
C SER A 66 9.81 2.44 -13.21
N CYS A 67 9.94 3.36 -12.24
CA CYS A 67 9.98 3.04 -10.82
C CYS A 67 8.63 2.47 -10.36
N MET A 68 7.52 3.05 -10.81
CA MET A 68 6.18 2.57 -10.48
C MET A 68 5.90 1.18 -11.03
N ARG A 69 6.38 0.87 -12.25
CA ARG A 69 6.25 -0.48 -12.80
C ARG A 69 6.95 -1.51 -11.92
N ILE A 70 8.20 -1.26 -11.55
CA ILE A 70 8.97 -2.15 -10.67
C ILE A 70 8.26 -2.31 -9.32
N ALA A 71 7.85 -1.18 -8.71
CA ALA A 71 7.14 -1.20 -7.44
C ALA A 71 5.86 -2.05 -7.49
N LEU A 72 5.06 -1.90 -8.53
CA LEU A 72 3.81 -2.64 -8.67
C LEU A 72 4.03 -4.11 -8.97
N GLU A 73 5.03 -4.48 -9.79
CA GLU A 73 5.41 -5.87 -10.02
C GLU A 73 5.78 -6.56 -8.70
N GLU A 74 6.62 -5.93 -7.85
CA GLU A 74 7.00 -6.46 -6.54
C GLU A 74 5.80 -6.50 -5.58
N ILE A 75 5.07 -5.40 -5.41
CA ILE A 75 3.88 -5.33 -4.57
C ILE A 75 2.87 -6.42 -4.94
N LEU A 76 2.52 -6.52 -6.21
CA LEU A 76 1.56 -7.52 -6.68
C LEU A 76 2.07 -8.95 -6.48
N SER A 77 3.38 -9.18 -6.54
CA SER A 77 3.98 -10.50 -6.30
C SER A 77 3.81 -10.97 -4.85
N GLU A 78 3.89 -10.06 -3.88
CA GLU A 78 3.82 -10.36 -2.45
C GLU A 78 2.41 -10.68 -1.93
N TYR A 79 1.35 -10.33 -2.68
CA TYR A 79 -0.01 -10.74 -2.29
C TYR A 79 -0.18 -12.25 -2.45
N PRO A 80 -0.69 -12.98 -1.43
CA PRO A 80 -0.89 -14.42 -1.52
C PRO A 80 -2.13 -14.80 -2.30
N PHE A 81 -3.00 -13.86 -2.65
CA PHE A 81 -4.27 -14.06 -3.34
C PHE A 81 -4.33 -13.28 -4.66
N ILE A 82 -5.32 -13.64 -5.48
CA ILE A 82 -5.50 -13.08 -6.82
C ILE A 82 -6.03 -11.64 -6.70
N ILE A 83 -5.31 -10.68 -7.29
CA ILE A 83 -5.77 -9.30 -7.39
C ILE A 83 -6.60 -9.15 -8.67
N PHE A 84 -7.81 -8.59 -8.55
CA PHE A 84 -8.70 -8.34 -9.68
C PHE A 84 -9.02 -6.86 -9.89
N ASN A 85 -8.77 -6.01 -8.89
CA ASN A 85 -8.98 -4.58 -9.00
C ASN A 85 -7.85 -3.80 -8.32
N PHE A 86 -7.35 -2.81 -9.04
CA PHE A 86 -6.38 -1.82 -8.58
C PHE A 86 -7.08 -0.46 -8.57
N HIS A 87 -7.21 0.14 -7.40
CA HIS A 87 -7.83 1.43 -7.22
C HIS A 87 -6.84 2.43 -6.65
N SER A 88 -6.71 3.59 -7.29
CA SER A 88 -5.86 4.68 -6.81
C SER A 88 -6.59 6.01 -6.85
N ASP A 89 -5.97 7.03 -6.32
CA ASP A 89 -6.37 8.40 -6.61
C ASP A 89 -6.10 8.77 -8.09
N ARG A 90 -6.15 10.05 -8.42
CA ARG A 90 -5.92 10.54 -9.79
C ARG A 90 -4.47 10.96 -10.06
N GLY A 91 -3.54 10.54 -9.23
CA GLY A 91 -2.12 10.87 -9.39
C GLY A 91 -1.55 10.36 -10.72
N HIS A 92 -0.71 11.17 -11.35
CA HIS A 92 -0.06 10.78 -12.63
C HIS A 92 0.86 9.58 -12.47
N GLU A 93 1.39 9.36 -11.29
CA GLU A 93 2.26 8.22 -10.96
C GLU A 93 1.54 6.88 -11.08
N THR A 94 0.25 6.84 -10.80
CA THR A 94 -0.58 5.62 -10.89
C THR A 94 -1.46 5.60 -12.14
N ILE A 95 -1.74 6.75 -12.75
CA ILE A 95 -2.58 6.91 -13.94
C ILE A 95 -1.69 7.23 -15.15
N ASN A 96 -0.94 6.24 -15.62
CA ASN A 96 -0.10 6.33 -16.80
C ASN A 96 -0.15 5.05 -17.64
N TYR A 97 0.38 5.09 -18.87
CA TYR A 97 0.29 3.97 -19.82
C TYR A 97 1.11 2.75 -19.38
N VAL A 98 2.24 2.95 -18.70
CA VAL A 98 3.11 1.85 -18.25
C VAL A 98 2.42 1.03 -17.16
N VAL A 99 1.80 1.70 -16.20
CA VAL A 99 0.99 1.05 -15.15
C VAL A 99 -0.24 0.38 -15.78
N ALA A 100 -0.93 1.05 -16.71
CA ALA A 100 -2.11 0.50 -17.36
C ALA A 100 -1.78 -0.77 -18.18
N ASP A 101 -0.68 -0.78 -18.91
CA ASP A 101 -0.22 -1.94 -19.68
C ASP A 101 0.12 -3.13 -18.76
N LEU A 102 0.84 -2.87 -17.64
CA LEU A 102 1.11 -3.89 -16.65
C LEU A 102 -0.17 -4.52 -16.09
N LEU A 103 -1.11 -3.68 -15.63
CA LEU A 103 -2.37 -4.15 -15.05
C LEU A 103 -3.22 -4.91 -16.07
N GLN A 104 -3.24 -4.45 -17.33
CA GLN A 104 -3.95 -5.12 -18.42
C GLN A 104 -3.38 -6.51 -18.71
N ARG A 105 -2.05 -6.65 -18.76
CA ARG A 105 -1.38 -7.96 -18.94
C ARG A 105 -1.71 -8.94 -17.81
N LEU A 106 -1.86 -8.42 -16.60
CA LEU A 106 -2.22 -9.22 -15.43
C LEU A 106 -3.74 -9.42 -15.26
N VAL A 107 -4.54 -8.91 -16.20
CA VAL A 107 -6.02 -8.94 -16.17
C VAL A 107 -6.58 -8.28 -14.91
N ILE A 108 -5.91 -7.25 -14.42
CA ILE A 108 -6.32 -6.46 -13.26
C ILE A 108 -7.06 -5.21 -13.74
N LYS A 109 -8.29 -5.02 -13.26
CA LYS A 109 -9.08 -3.83 -13.58
C LYS A 109 -8.49 -2.62 -12.89
N GLN A 110 -8.20 -1.55 -13.66
CA GLN A 110 -7.75 -0.27 -13.11
C GLN A 110 -8.93 0.67 -12.92
N THR A 111 -9.08 1.16 -11.69
CA THR A 111 -10.10 2.14 -11.31
C THR A 111 -9.45 3.32 -10.60
N LYS A 112 -10.12 4.49 -10.62
CA LYS A 112 -9.65 5.70 -9.96
C LYS A 112 -10.78 6.39 -9.21
N SER A 113 -10.40 7.10 -8.15
CA SER A 113 -11.32 7.84 -7.28
C SER A 113 -12.16 8.85 -8.07
N ARG A 114 -13.39 9.04 -7.64
CA ARG A 114 -14.28 10.08 -8.16
C ARG A 114 -13.81 11.45 -7.68
N SER A 115 -14.04 12.50 -8.48
CA SER A 115 -13.75 13.88 -8.06
C SER A 115 -14.57 14.24 -6.82
N TYR A 116 -13.95 14.90 -5.86
CA TYR A 116 -14.60 15.37 -4.61
C TYR A 116 -15.18 14.26 -3.72
N HIS A 117 -14.68 13.02 -3.83
CA HIS A 117 -15.08 11.88 -3.01
C HIS A 117 -13.87 11.33 -2.24
N SER A 118 -13.42 12.07 -1.22
CA SER A 118 -12.26 11.71 -0.37
C SER A 118 -12.39 10.32 0.29
N GLY A 119 -13.60 9.83 0.51
CA GLY A 119 -13.83 8.49 1.06
C GLY A 119 -13.47 7.33 0.12
N ASP A 120 -13.24 7.59 -1.19
CA ASP A 120 -12.94 6.53 -2.14
C ASP A 120 -11.55 5.91 -1.90
N ASN A 121 -10.58 6.63 -1.29
CA ASN A 121 -9.24 6.13 -0.95
C ASN A 121 -8.91 6.16 0.55
N ALA A 122 -9.89 6.46 1.40
CA ALA A 122 -9.72 6.69 2.84
C ALA A 122 -9.02 5.54 3.59
N LEU A 123 -9.18 4.28 3.15
CA LEU A 123 -8.55 3.13 3.78
C LEU A 123 -7.03 3.24 3.75
N VAL A 124 -6.45 3.41 2.56
CA VAL A 124 -4.99 3.51 2.39
C VAL A 124 -4.45 4.81 2.97
N GLU A 125 -5.17 5.93 2.85
CA GLU A 125 -4.79 7.21 3.46
C GLU A 125 -4.66 7.09 4.98
N THR A 126 -5.60 6.42 5.65
CA THR A 126 -5.54 6.15 7.09
C THR A 126 -4.33 5.31 7.45
N LYS A 127 -4.03 4.27 6.65
CA LYS A 127 -2.84 3.42 6.83
C LYS A 127 -1.54 4.21 6.60
N ASN A 128 -1.47 5.10 5.63
CA ASN A 128 -0.32 5.96 5.40
C ASN A 128 0.10 6.74 6.66
N GLY A 129 -0.86 7.32 7.36
CA GLY A 129 -0.60 8.03 8.62
C GLY A 129 -0.22 7.11 9.78
N SER A 130 -1.02 6.07 10.00
CA SER A 130 -0.89 5.19 11.17
C SER A 130 0.22 4.14 11.05
N ILE A 131 0.64 3.80 9.84
CA ILE A 131 1.62 2.76 9.58
C ILE A 131 2.93 3.36 9.07
N ILE A 132 2.93 3.97 7.88
CA ILE A 132 4.18 4.40 7.24
C ILE A 132 4.82 5.55 8.02
N ARG A 133 4.10 6.65 8.23
CA ARG A 133 4.65 7.82 8.91
C ARG A 133 5.04 7.54 10.35
N LYS A 134 4.31 6.66 11.04
CA LYS A 134 4.62 6.26 12.42
C LYS A 134 5.90 5.45 12.52
N ASN A 135 6.18 4.55 11.57
CA ASN A 135 7.37 3.69 11.60
C ASN A 135 8.57 4.32 10.88
N MET A 136 8.37 4.98 9.74
CA MET A 136 9.49 5.59 9.00
C MET A 136 9.89 6.97 9.52
N GLY A 137 9.09 7.60 10.39
CA GLY A 137 9.40 8.89 11.01
C GLY A 137 9.42 10.04 10.01
N TRP A 138 10.26 11.06 10.30
CA TRP A 138 10.35 12.31 9.55
C TRP A 138 11.79 12.66 9.15
N GLU A 139 12.72 11.77 9.39
CA GLU A 139 14.13 11.99 9.09
C GLU A 139 14.34 12.05 7.57
N HIS A 140 15.40 12.73 7.14
CA HIS A 140 15.80 12.71 5.74
C HIS A 140 16.34 11.32 5.38
N ILE A 141 15.81 10.77 4.30
CA ILE A 141 16.24 9.48 3.75
C ILE A 141 16.73 9.74 2.33
N ASP A 142 18.01 9.50 2.09
CA ASP A 142 18.60 9.60 0.76
C ASP A 142 18.13 8.46 -0.14
N GLN A 143 17.98 8.73 -1.43
CA GLN A 143 17.48 7.77 -2.43
C GLN A 143 18.27 6.46 -2.49
N SER A 144 19.57 6.51 -2.15
CA SER A 144 20.44 5.31 -2.14
C SER A 144 20.03 4.25 -1.10
N PHE A 145 19.12 4.59 -0.18
CA PHE A 145 18.59 3.63 0.80
C PHE A 145 17.33 2.90 0.34
N CYS A 146 16.80 3.16 -0.86
CA CYS A 146 15.60 2.49 -1.35
C CYS A 146 15.72 0.96 -1.32
N ASP A 147 16.86 0.40 -1.72
CA ASP A 147 17.09 -1.05 -1.71
C ASP A 147 17.17 -1.61 -0.29
N ASP A 148 17.88 -0.94 0.63
CA ASP A 148 17.94 -1.33 2.05
C ASP A 148 16.53 -1.27 2.69
N ILE A 149 15.74 -0.25 2.37
CA ILE A 149 14.36 -0.10 2.84
C ILE A 149 13.47 -1.21 2.28
N ASN A 150 13.58 -1.53 1.00
CA ASN A 150 12.80 -2.60 0.38
C ASN A 150 13.16 -3.98 0.94
N LEU A 151 14.43 -4.21 1.25
CA LEU A 151 14.87 -5.42 1.94
C LEU A 151 14.25 -5.52 3.35
N TYR A 152 14.22 -4.42 4.09
CA TYR A 152 13.56 -4.33 5.39
C TYR A 152 12.04 -4.55 5.26
N TYR A 153 11.39 -3.92 4.28
CA TYR A 153 9.96 -4.09 4.05
C TYR A 153 9.62 -5.55 3.74
N LYS A 154 10.30 -6.15 2.80
CA LYS A 154 10.03 -7.53 2.33
C LYS A 154 10.23 -8.57 3.43
N ASN A 155 11.29 -8.43 4.24
CA ASN A 155 11.67 -9.47 5.21
C ASN A 155 11.06 -9.27 6.60
N PHE A 156 10.69 -8.04 6.98
CA PHE A 156 10.27 -7.73 8.34
C PHE A 156 8.98 -6.93 8.42
N PHE A 157 8.87 -5.82 7.71
CA PHE A 157 7.75 -4.91 7.90
C PHE A 157 6.44 -5.43 7.29
N ASN A 158 6.45 -5.84 6.01
CA ASN A 158 5.28 -6.43 5.34
C ASN A 158 4.82 -7.73 6.04
N PRO A 159 5.73 -8.68 6.41
CA PRO A 159 5.34 -9.82 7.24
C PRO A 159 4.74 -9.43 8.58
N TYR A 160 5.31 -8.45 9.29
CA TYR A 160 4.74 -7.95 10.54
C TYR A 160 3.31 -7.43 10.35
N LEU A 161 3.09 -6.59 9.34
CA LEU A 161 1.77 -6.00 9.07
C LEU A 161 0.70 -7.06 8.80
N ASN A 162 1.07 -8.15 8.13
CA ASN A 162 0.12 -9.13 7.62
C ASN A 162 -0.06 -10.35 8.52
N PHE A 163 0.97 -10.77 9.25
CA PHE A 163 0.94 -11.98 10.04
C PHE A 163 0.94 -11.74 11.56
N HIS A 164 1.39 -10.56 12.03
CA HIS A 164 1.63 -10.34 13.46
C HIS A 164 0.98 -9.07 14.03
N ARG A 165 0.40 -8.22 13.16
CA ARG A 165 -0.24 -6.98 13.61
C ARG A 165 -1.76 -7.09 13.46
N PRO A 166 -2.52 -7.13 14.60
CA PRO A 166 -3.98 -7.16 14.52
C PRO A 166 -4.57 -5.88 13.90
N CYS A 167 -5.58 -6.08 13.08
CA CYS A 167 -6.43 -5.04 12.52
C CYS A 167 -7.85 -5.18 13.08
N ALA A 168 -8.57 -4.07 13.21
CA ALA A 168 -9.98 -4.08 13.59
C ALA A 168 -10.86 -4.35 12.36
N TYR A 169 -11.74 -5.33 12.46
CA TYR A 169 -12.70 -5.68 11.42
C TYR A 169 -14.11 -5.33 11.87
N PRO A 170 -14.96 -4.78 10.95
CA PRO A 170 -16.32 -4.42 11.32
C PRO A 170 -17.21 -5.65 11.44
N THR A 171 -17.93 -5.75 12.56
CA THR A 171 -19.10 -6.60 12.73
C THR A 171 -20.38 -5.78 12.55
N ILE A 172 -21.50 -6.43 12.25
CA ILE A 172 -22.77 -5.75 12.06
C ILE A 172 -23.67 -6.08 13.25
N GLU A 173 -23.89 -5.09 14.09
CA GLU A 173 -24.92 -5.16 15.14
C GLU A 173 -26.23 -4.58 14.64
N THR A 174 -27.33 -5.21 15.03
CA THR A 174 -28.68 -4.72 14.73
C THR A 174 -29.31 -4.27 16.05
N ASP A 175 -29.69 -3.00 16.15
CA ASP A 175 -30.38 -2.48 17.33
C ASP A 175 -31.83 -2.98 17.43
N GLU A 176 -32.48 -2.73 18.56
CA GLU A 176 -33.87 -3.15 18.83
C GLU A 176 -34.88 -2.61 17.80
N ARG A 177 -34.50 -1.56 17.06
CA ARG A 177 -35.31 -0.93 16.00
C ARG A 177 -34.97 -1.46 14.60
N GLY A 178 -34.13 -2.50 14.49
CA GLY A 178 -33.72 -3.10 13.22
C GLY A 178 -32.66 -2.29 12.46
N LYS A 179 -32.08 -1.22 13.03
CA LYS A 179 -31.05 -0.41 12.38
C LYS A 179 -29.69 -1.10 12.53
N LYS A 180 -29.02 -1.32 11.39
CA LYS A 180 -27.68 -1.93 11.33
C LYS A 180 -26.61 -0.87 11.62
N LYS A 181 -25.69 -1.18 12.54
CA LYS A 181 -24.51 -0.38 12.90
C LYS A 181 -23.26 -1.23 12.72
N LYS A 182 -22.20 -0.64 12.16
CA LYS A 182 -20.87 -1.27 12.15
C LYS A 182 -20.20 -1.04 13.49
N VAL A 183 -19.74 -2.12 14.13
CA VAL A 183 -18.94 -2.09 15.35
C VAL A 183 -17.58 -2.72 15.03
N TYR A 184 -16.49 -2.19 15.58
CA TYR A 184 -15.12 -2.65 15.30
C TYR A 184 -14.56 -3.31 16.55
N ASP A 185 -15.06 -4.48 16.85
CA ASP A 185 -14.77 -5.29 18.05
C ASP A 185 -13.98 -6.57 17.73
N LEU A 186 -13.91 -6.95 16.47
CA LEU A 186 -13.13 -8.11 16.03
C LEU A 186 -11.71 -7.68 15.67
N PHE A 187 -10.73 -8.20 16.42
CA PHE A 187 -9.30 -7.97 16.17
C PHE A 187 -8.64 -9.26 15.72
N GLN A 188 -8.11 -9.26 14.50
CA GLN A 188 -7.37 -10.38 13.90
C GLN A 188 -6.23 -9.83 13.06
N THR A 189 -5.18 -10.61 12.81
CA THR A 189 -4.21 -10.27 11.78
C THR A 189 -4.86 -10.37 10.40
N PRO A 190 -4.36 -9.65 9.37
CA PRO A 190 -4.83 -9.81 7.98
C PRO A 190 -4.81 -11.27 7.51
N TYR A 191 -3.81 -12.05 7.96
CA TYR A 191 -3.71 -13.46 7.64
C TYR A 191 -4.83 -14.31 8.28
N GLU A 192 -5.06 -14.15 9.58
CA GLU A 192 -6.12 -14.87 10.29
C GLU A 192 -7.49 -14.54 9.72
N PHE A 193 -7.75 -13.26 9.44
CA PHE A 193 -8.99 -12.84 8.83
C PHE A 193 -9.15 -13.44 7.42
N LEU A 194 -8.13 -13.39 6.57
CA LEU A 194 -8.15 -14.03 5.25
C LEU A 194 -8.48 -15.53 5.34
N LYS A 195 -7.82 -16.21 6.28
CA LYS A 195 -7.99 -17.66 6.49
C LYS A 195 -9.40 -18.02 7.00
N SER A 196 -10.03 -17.14 7.79
CA SER A 196 -11.38 -17.32 8.35
C SER A 196 -12.50 -17.11 7.33
N LEU A 197 -12.22 -16.49 6.18
CA LEU A 197 -13.25 -16.20 5.18
C LEU A 197 -13.82 -17.48 4.55
N PRO A 198 -15.14 -17.52 4.27
CA PRO A 198 -15.74 -18.61 3.52
C PRO A 198 -15.03 -18.82 2.18
N LYS A 199 -14.71 -20.07 1.85
CA LYS A 199 -14.00 -20.44 0.60
C LYS A 199 -12.63 -19.79 0.44
N SER A 200 -11.94 -19.41 1.52
CA SER A 200 -10.67 -18.67 1.52
C SER A 200 -9.60 -19.29 0.60
N LYS A 201 -9.53 -20.64 0.50
CA LYS A 201 -8.60 -21.33 -0.41
C LYS A 201 -8.78 -20.95 -1.88
N THR A 202 -9.98 -20.58 -2.30
CA THR A 202 -10.26 -20.20 -3.71
C THR A 202 -9.74 -18.81 -4.08
N PHE A 203 -9.37 -18.00 -3.10
CA PHE A 203 -8.81 -16.68 -3.35
C PHE A 203 -7.29 -16.70 -3.58
N LEU A 204 -6.62 -17.76 -3.07
CA LEU A 204 -5.16 -17.85 -3.16
C LEU A 204 -4.68 -17.96 -4.60
N LYS A 205 -3.50 -17.44 -4.86
CA LYS A 205 -2.81 -17.62 -6.14
C LYS A 205 -2.48 -19.11 -6.38
N PRO A 206 -2.39 -19.55 -7.64
CA PRO A 206 -1.87 -20.87 -7.97
C PRO A 206 -0.50 -21.12 -7.31
N GLY A 207 -0.35 -22.25 -6.64
CA GLY A 207 0.88 -22.63 -5.95
C GLY A 207 1.06 -22.05 -4.54
N VAL A 208 0.16 -21.16 -4.08
CA VAL A 208 0.15 -20.65 -2.70
C VAL A 208 -0.84 -21.48 -1.87
N THR A 209 -0.43 -21.93 -0.69
CA THR A 209 -1.28 -22.70 0.22
C THR A 209 -1.27 -22.11 1.62
N PHE A 210 -2.34 -22.38 2.39
CA PHE A 210 -2.38 -21.95 3.79
C PHE A 210 -1.32 -22.63 4.65
N GLU A 211 -0.92 -23.85 4.32
CA GLU A 211 0.14 -24.59 5.01
C GLU A 211 1.50 -23.89 4.85
N GLN A 212 1.76 -23.25 3.71
CA GLN A 212 2.96 -22.42 3.50
C GLN A 212 2.87 -21.12 4.30
N LEU A 213 1.70 -20.47 4.29
CA LEU A 213 1.47 -19.22 5.02
C LEU A 213 1.48 -19.45 6.54
N ASP A 214 0.96 -20.58 7.02
CA ASP A 214 1.02 -20.99 8.43
C ASP A 214 2.47 -21.07 8.96
N LYS A 215 3.39 -21.59 8.14
CA LYS A 215 4.81 -21.65 8.51
C LYS A 215 5.42 -20.27 8.73
N ILE A 216 4.95 -19.26 8.00
CA ILE A 216 5.38 -17.87 8.19
C ILE A 216 4.71 -17.30 9.44
N ALA A 217 3.38 -17.39 9.51
CA ALA A 217 2.56 -16.80 10.57
C ALA A 217 2.93 -17.30 11.97
N TYR A 218 3.22 -18.59 12.10
CA TYR A 218 3.47 -19.23 13.40
C TYR A 218 4.93 -19.58 13.64
N SER A 219 5.88 -19.02 12.85
CA SER A 219 7.31 -19.18 13.10
C SER A 219 7.77 -18.48 14.38
N HIS A 220 7.10 -17.41 14.76
CA HIS A 220 7.35 -16.60 15.96
C HIS A 220 6.02 -16.15 16.55
N SER A 221 6.00 -15.82 17.82
CA SER A 221 4.88 -15.08 18.41
C SER A 221 4.86 -13.63 17.91
N ASP A 222 3.70 -12.98 17.99
CA ASP A 222 3.54 -11.59 17.54
C ASP A 222 4.50 -10.62 18.22
N ASN A 223 4.74 -10.81 19.51
CA ASN A 223 5.66 -9.98 20.30
C ASN A 223 7.13 -10.22 19.92
N GLU A 224 7.52 -11.48 19.68
CA GLU A 224 8.88 -11.83 19.23
C GLU A 224 9.13 -11.22 17.85
N PHE A 225 8.21 -11.41 16.89
CA PHE A 225 8.39 -10.85 15.56
C PHE A 225 8.39 -9.32 15.57
N ALA A 226 7.55 -8.69 16.37
CA ALA A 226 7.55 -7.23 16.56
C ALA A 226 8.91 -6.73 17.12
N THR A 227 9.55 -7.51 17.99
CA THR A 227 10.88 -7.18 18.52
C THR A 227 11.94 -7.29 17.44
N ILE A 228 11.95 -8.38 16.68
CA ILE A 228 12.87 -8.60 15.55
C ILE A 228 12.70 -7.46 14.52
N MET A 229 11.48 -7.16 14.12
CA MET A 229 11.18 -6.08 13.17
C MET A 229 11.73 -4.74 13.63
N ARG A 230 11.54 -4.37 14.92
CA ARG A 230 12.06 -3.12 15.50
C ARG A 230 13.58 -3.08 15.59
N GLU A 231 14.24 -4.21 15.83
CA GLU A 231 15.71 -4.29 15.83
C GLU A 231 16.26 -4.02 14.42
N GLU A 232 15.66 -4.61 13.39
CA GLU A 232 16.07 -4.37 12.00
C GLU A 232 15.77 -2.93 11.56
N GLU A 233 14.64 -2.34 11.99
CA GLU A 233 14.34 -0.92 11.82
C GLU A 233 15.42 -0.03 12.41
N ARG A 234 15.86 -0.30 13.66
CA ARG A 234 16.93 0.46 14.32
C ARG A 234 18.26 0.37 13.57
N LYS A 235 18.61 -0.83 13.06
CA LYS A 235 19.82 -1.03 12.25
C LYS A 235 19.76 -0.21 10.95
N LEU A 236 18.61 -0.22 10.25
CA LEU A 236 18.37 0.58 9.04
C LEU A 236 18.54 2.08 9.34
N PHE A 237 17.85 2.60 10.36
CA PHE A 237 17.93 4.01 10.73
C PHE A 237 19.32 4.42 11.26
N HIS A 238 20.05 3.51 11.88
CA HIS A 238 21.44 3.77 12.27
C HIS A 238 22.32 4.02 11.03
N LYS A 239 22.18 3.23 9.96
CA LYS A 239 22.89 3.44 8.67
C LYS A 239 22.51 4.78 8.05
N ILE A 240 21.21 5.10 7.97
CA ILE A 240 20.70 6.36 7.41
C ILE A 240 21.29 7.56 8.15
N ARG A 241 21.25 7.53 9.50
CA ARG A 241 21.79 8.63 10.33
C ARG A 241 23.30 8.79 10.20
N ALA A 242 24.04 7.69 10.06
CA ALA A 242 25.49 7.74 9.85
C ALA A 242 25.83 8.47 8.56
N LYS A 243 25.12 8.17 7.45
CA LYS A 243 25.30 8.86 6.16
C LYS A 243 24.93 10.34 6.26
N ASN A 244 23.78 10.68 6.86
CA ASN A 244 23.34 12.06 7.01
C ASN A 244 24.35 12.92 7.79
N ARG A 245 25.06 12.34 8.78
CA ARG A 245 26.14 13.05 9.54
C ARG A 245 27.36 13.29 8.65
N GLN A 246 27.77 12.33 7.83
CA GLN A 246 28.89 12.48 6.89
C GLN A 246 28.62 13.58 5.87
N ASP A 247 27.43 13.58 5.26
CA ASP A 247 27.03 14.58 4.26
C ASP A 247 26.89 15.97 4.88
N GLY A 248 26.39 16.08 6.12
CA GLY A 248 26.34 17.34 6.86
C GLY A 248 27.72 17.91 7.21
N SER A 249 28.73 17.06 7.42
CA SER A 249 30.11 17.45 7.68
C SER A 249 30.82 17.96 6.41
N ASN A 250 30.50 17.36 5.25
CA ASN A 250 31.08 17.73 3.96
C ASN A 250 30.50 19.04 3.41
N ARG A 251 29.27 19.41 3.77
CA ARG A 251 28.65 20.70 3.37
C ARG A 251 29.14 21.91 4.17
N LYS A 252 29.86 21.68 5.27
CA LYS A 252 30.43 22.76 6.13
C LYS A 252 31.92 23.07 5.85
N LYS A 253 32.53 22.35 4.94
CA LYS A 253 33.85 22.62 4.38
C LYS A 253 33.74 23.28 3.00
#